data_7bb36b3b9ddc5ba0bddc45705a62b3c4
#
_entry.id   7bb36b3b9ddc5ba0bddc45705a62b3c4
#
_cell.length_a   1.000
_cell.length_b   1.000
_cell.length_c   1.000
_cell.angle_alpha   90.00
_cell.angle_beta   90.00
_cell.angle_gamma   90.00
#
_symmetry.space_group_name_H-M   'P 1'
#
loop_
_entity.id
_entity.type
_entity.pdbx_description
1 polymer ?
#
loop_
_entity_poly.entity_id
_entity_poly.type
_entity_poly.pdbx_seq_one_letter_code
_entity_poly.pdbx_strand_id
1 'polypeptide(L)'
;MTKKNNKIIIPLLVFLAFILGASWSYLVINQLNKGTVTTSGSGGSYTINENSISGAVDKIYDATVTVQTYKNGSAVSTGTGFVYKKEGSTAYIMTNNHVISGGDSAKVVFSDGTSADTKILGGETYADIAVLTVSAASVKQVATLGSTKDIKLGDTTFAVGAPLGDTYSGTVTKGILSGKDRLVAVSFSGTTSDYYMKVLQTDAALNPGNSGGPLCNVNGEVIGVNSLKLTQESTTTSKYSVEGMGFAIPIEDA
;
A
#
# COMPACT_ATOMS: atom_id res chain seq x y z
N MET A 1 38.38 61.63 -22.97
CA MET A 1 37.12 61.28 -22.28
C MET A 1 37.02 59.79 -22.10
N THR A 2 36.69 59.33 -20.85
CA THR A 2 36.18 58.05 -20.47
C THR A 2 37.07 56.79 -20.60
N LYS A 3 38.16 56.72 -19.80
CA LYS A 3 38.88 55.47 -19.54
C LYS A 3 38.84 55.03 -18.06
N LYS A 4 37.96 55.63 -17.25
CA LYS A 4 38.01 55.48 -15.77
C LYS A 4 37.01 54.49 -15.14
N ASN A 5 36.00 53.99 -15.88
CA ASN A 5 34.92 53.17 -15.29
C ASN A 5 35.10 51.63 -15.39
N ASN A 6 36.00 51.16 -16.24
CA ASN A 6 36.13 49.70 -16.44
C ASN A 6 36.87 48.96 -15.30
N LYS A 7 37.64 49.70 -14.45
CA LYS A 7 38.39 49.07 -13.34
C LYS A 7 37.53 48.59 -12.17
N ILE A 8 36.31 49.12 -12.04
CA ILE A 8 35.37 48.74 -10.97
C ILE A 8 34.31 47.75 -11.49
N ILE A 9 33.93 47.86 -12.78
CA ILE A 9 32.87 47.04 -13.39
C ILE A 9 33.29 45.56 -13.50
N ILE A 10 34.53 45.27 -13.89
CA ILE A 10 35.02 43.92 -14.07
C ILE A 10 35.04 43.12 -12.76
N PRO A 11 35.62 43.61 -11.63
CA PRO A 11 35.57 42.90 -10.35
C PRO A 11 34.14 42.76 -9.80
N LEU A 12 33.26 43.74 -10.07
CA LEU A 12 31.85 43.65 -9.68
C LEU A 12 31.10 42.53 -10.43
N LEU A 13 31.33 42.38 -11.74
CA LEU A 13 30.75 41.32 -12.58
C LEU A 13 31.28 39.93 -12.16
N VAL A 14 32.57 39.82 -11.86
CA VAL A 14 33.17 38.57 -11.37
C VAL A 14 32.57 38.18 -9.99
N PHE A 15 32.39 39.15 -9.10
CA PHE A 15 31.78 38.91 -7.79
C PHE A 15 30.30 38.51 -7.91
N LEU A 16 29.56 39.14 -8.83
CA LEU A 16 28.16 38.77 -9.11
C LEU A 16 28.05 37.34 -9.70
N ALA A 17 28.94 36.97 -10.62
CA ALA A 17 28.99 35.63 -11.19
C ALA A 17 29.33 34.59 -10.14
N PHE A 18 30.22 34.92 -9.18
CA PHE A 18 30.56 34.02 -8.06
C PHE A 18 29.37 33.80 -7.11
N ILE A 19 28.63 34.90 -6.79
CA ILE A 19 27.42 34.81 -5.96
C ILE A 19 26.32 33.97 -6.67
N LEU A 20 26.09 34.20 -7.96
CA LEU A 20 25.13 33.44 -8.74
C LEU A 20 25.52 31.95 -8.86
N GLY A 21 26.82 31.68 -9.08
CA GLY A 21 27.34 30.31 -9.08
C GLY A 21 27.20 29.60 -7.75
N ALA A 22 27.51 30.27 -6.63
CA ALA A 22 27.34 29.74 -5.29
C ALA A 22 25.85 29.49 -4.96
N SER A 23 24.98 30.42 -5.32
CA SER A 23 23.52 30.28 -5.14
C SER A 23 22.96 29.13 -5.97
N TRP A 24 23.42 28.97 -7.21
CA TRP A 24 23.04 27.85 -8.07
C TRP A 24 23.52 26.50 -7.50
N SER A 25 24.78 26.44 -7.07
CA SER A 25 25.33 25.24 -6.42
C SER A 25 24.57 24.89 -5.14
N TYR A 26 24.22 25.88 -4.32
CA TYR A 26 23.41 25.68 -3.12
C TYR A 26 22.01 25.14 -3.45
N LEU A 27 21.35 25.67 -4.49
CA LEU A 27 20.04 25.19 -4.93
C LEU A 27 20.11 23.77 -5.49
N VAL A 28 21.16 23.45 -6.28
CA VAL A 28 21.36 22.09 -6.82
C VAL A 28 21.66 21.09 -5.70
N ILE A 29 22.54 21.44 -4.75
CA ILE A 29 22.84 20.59 -3.59
C ILE A 29 21.59 20.40 -2.74
N ASN A 30 20.79 21.44 -2.52
CA ASN A 30 19.55 21.36 -1.75
C ASN A 30 18.46 20.55 -2.46
N GLN A 31 18.45 20.54 -3.79
CA GLN A 31 17.57 19.68 -4.61
C GLN A 31 18.06 18.21 -4.56
N LEU A 32 19.37 17.98 -4.62
CA LEU A 32 19.95 16.63 -4.55
C LEU A 32 19.86 16.04 -3.15
N ASN A 33 19.87 16.86 -2.09
CA ASN A 33 19.74 16.44 -0.71
C ASN A 33 18.28 16.33 -0.23
N LYS A 34 17.30 16.66 -1.05
CA LYS A 34 15.89 16.39 -0.74
C LYS A 34 15.67 14.88 -0.80
N GLY A 35 15.83 14.21 0.27
CA GLY A 35 15.59 12.79 0.42
C GLY A 35 16.67 12.03 1.17
N THR A 36 17.71 12.70 1.65
CA THR A 36 18.78 12.02 2.39
C THR A 36 19.12 12.78 3.66
N VAL A 37 18.76 12.24 4.81
CA VAL A 37 19.21 12.72 6.12
C VAL A 37 20.33 11.80 6.57
N THR A 38 21.54 12.34 6.74
CA THR A 38 22.68 11.61 7.29
C THR A 38 22.81 11.95 8.78
N THR A 39 22.55 10.98 9.64
CA THR A 39 22.82 11.10 11.08
C THR A 39 24.11 10.37 11.40
N SER A 40 25.08 11.06 11.99
CA SER A 40 26.33 10.48 12.49
C SER A 40 26.17 10.18 13.97
N GLY A 41 26.08 8.90 14.32
CA GLY A 41 26.14 8.41 15.68
C GLY A 41 27.47 7.68 15.94
N SER A 42 27.78 7.38 17.21
CA SER A 42 29.04 6.76 17.66
C SER A 42 29.34 5.35 17.09
N GLY A 43 28.67 4.92 16.05
CA GLY A 43 28.84 3.58 15.48
C GLY A 43 28.68 3.48 13.96
N GLY A 44 28.51 4.58 13.25
CA GLY A 44 28.37 4.58 11.78
C GLY A 44 27.50 5.72 11.25
N SER A 45 27.64 5.99 9.98
CA SER A 45 26.77 6.93 9.24
C SER A 45 25.61 6.15 8.64
N TYR A 46 24.38 6.50 9.01
CA TYR A 46 23.17 5.96 8.39
C TYR A 46 22.57 7.01 7.47
N THR A 47 22.32 6.62 6.24
CA THR A 47 21.57 7.43 5.28
C THR A 47 20.11 7.03 5.35
N ILE A 48 19.25 7.92 5.85
CA ILE A 48 17.81 7.74 5.79
C ILE A 48 17.35 8.35 4.47
N ASN A 49 16.85 7.51 3.58
CA ASN A 49 16.23 7.97 2.34
C ASN A 49 14.80 8.42 2.65
N GLU A 50 14.38 9.61 2.19
CA GLU A 50 12.99 10.07 2.35
C GLU A 50 11.98 9.15 1.64
N ASN A 51 12.43 8.35 0.68
CA ASN A 51 11.68 7.24 0.09
C ASN A 51 11.85 5.95 0.90
N SER A 52 12.12 6.04 2.22
CA SER A 52 12.11 4.87 3.09
C SER A 52 10.70 4.29 3.13
N ILE A 53 10.59 2.97 3.33
CA ILE A 53 9.30 2.30 3.42
C ILE A 53 8.43 2.88 4.54
N SER A 54 9.01 3.46 5.60
CA SER A 54 8.28 4.12 6.69
C SER A 54 7.45 5.30 6.19
N GLY A 55 8.03 6.20 5.38
CA GLY A 55 7.29 7.30 4.79
C GLY A 55 6.23 6.84 3.77
N ALA A 56 6.42 5.70 3.13
CA ALA A 56 5.40 5.08 2.28
C ALA A 56 4.27 4.47 3.12
N VAL A 57 4.61 3.85 4.25
CA VAL A 57 3.62 3.30 5.21
C VAL A 57 2.74 4.40 5.77
N ASP A 58 3.29 5.56 6.15
CA ASP A 58 2.53 6.69 6.67
C ASP A 58 1.42 7.16 5.70
N LYS A 59 1.62 6.96 4.39
CA LYS A 59 0.64 7.33 3.36
C LYS A 59 -0.55 6.39 3.22
N ILE A 60 -0.49 5.20 3.81
CA ILE A 60 -1.54 4.18 3.68
C ILE A 60 -2.07 3.70 5.03
N TYR A 61 -1.32 3.90 6.12
CA TYR A 61 -1.61 3.33 7.42
C TYR A 61 -3.00 3.70 7.94
N ASP A 62 -3.34 4.99 7.97
CA ASP A 62 -4.63 5.48 8.44
C ASP A 62 -5.79 5.30 7.43
N ALA A 63 -5.46 4.90 6.19
CA ALA A 63 -6.45 4.48 5.21
C ALA A 63 -6.79 2.99 5.33
N THR A 64 -5.94 2.19 6.00
CA THR A 64 -6.16 0.75 6.19
C THR A 64 -7.04 0.51 7.41
N VAL A 65 -7.97 -0.41 7.29
CA VAL A 65 -8.94 -0.77 8.33
C VAL A 65 -9.03 -2.28 8.52
N THR A 66 -9.32 -2.74 9.73
CA THR A 66 -9.75 -4.13 9.96
C THR A 66 -11.22 -4.25 9.60
N VAL A 67 -11.59 -5.27 8.84
CA VAL A 67 -12.96 -5.58 8.47
C VAL A 67 -13.43 -6.79 9.30
N GLN A 68 -14.50 -6.63 10.05
CA GLN A 68 -15.14 -7.67 10.84
C GLN A 68 -16.53 -7.96 10.29
N THR A 69 -16.77 -9.21 9.91
CA THR A 69 -18.05 -9.64 9.34
C THR A 69 -18.83 -10.45 10.35
N TYR A 70 -20.12 -10.19 10.45
CA TYR A 70 -21.02 -10.81 11.41
C TYR A 70 -22.15 -11.54 10.69
N LYS A 71 -22.64 -12.59 11.34
CA LYS A 71 -23.86 -13.30 10.99
C LYS A 71 -24.71 -13.53 12.23
N ASN A 72 -25.95 -13.05 12.22
CA ASN A 72 -26.83 -13.13 13.38
C ASN A 72 -26.16 -12.59 14.67
N GLY A 73 -25.39 -11.50 14.55
CA GLY A 73 -24.68 -10.87 15.67
C GLY A 73 -23.37 -11.54 16.11
N SER A 74 -23.02 -12.69 15.55
CA SER A 74 -21.76 -13.42 15.85
C SER A 74 -20.72 -13.13 14.78
N ALA A 75 -19.47 -12.86 15.18
CA ALA A 75 -18.36 -12.68 14.24
C ALA A 75 -18.06 -13.99 13.50
N VAL A 76 -18.01 -13.95 12.18
CA VAL A 76 -17.80 -15.10 11.31
C VAL A 76 -16.55 -15.00 10.44
N SER A 77 -16.07 -13.78 10.18
CA SER A 77 -14.86 -13.53 9.40
C SER A 77 -14.18 -12.24 9.85
N THR A 78 -12.86 -12.21 9.69
CA THR A 78 -12.03 -11.01 9.89
C THR A 78 -11.02 -10.91 8.77
N GLY A 79 -10.85 -9.71 8.24
CA GLY A 79 -9.88 -9.37 7.21
C GLY A 79 -9.46 -7.92 7.29
N THR A 80 -8.89 -7.44 6.23
CA THR A 80 -8.43 -6.06 6.07
C THR A 80 -9.21 -5.39 4.93
N GLY A 81 -9.30 -4.09 4.95
CA GLY A 81 -9.76 -3.25 3.85
C GLY A 81 -8.99 -1.95 3.83
N PHE A 82 -9.23 -1.13 2.83
CA PHE A 82 -8.67 0.21 2.78
C PHE A 82 -9.65 1.20 2.14
N VAL A 83 -9.65 2.42 2.67
CA VAL A 83 -10.46 3.52 2.14
C VAL A 83 -9.82 4.00 0.85
N TYR A 84 -10.50 3.84 -0.28
CA TYR A 84 -9.97 4.24 -1.59
C TYR A 84 -10.64 5.49 -2.18
N LYS A 85 -11.80 5.91 -1.62
CA LYS A 85 -12.53 7.08 -2.11
C LYS A 85 -13.33 7.74 -0.98
N LYS A 86 -13.43 9.06 -1.04
CA LYS A 86 -14.42 9.86 -0.32
C LYS A 86 -15.26 10.65 -1.30
N GLU A 87 -16.57 10.70 -1.09
CA GLU A 87 -17.49 11.47 -1.92
C GLU A 87 -18.64 11.99 -1.06
N GLY A 88 -18.71 13.30 -0.90
CA GLY A 88 -19.65 13.93 0.00
C GLY A 88 -19.51 13.44 1.44
N SER A 89 -20.57 12.91 2.02
CA SER A 89 -20.61 12.36 3.38
C SER A 89 -20.23 10.87 3.46
N THR A 90 -19.90 10.23 2.33
CA THR A 90 -19.66 8.79 2.24
C THR A 90 -18.18 8.51 1.91
N ALA A 91 -17.61 7.53 2.57
CA ALA A 91 -16.32 6.95 2.21
C ALA A 91 -16.53 5.49 1.78
N TYR A 92 -15.70 5.06 0.82
CA TYR A 92 -15.75 3.75 0.20
C TYR A 92 -14.51 2.96 0.60
N ILE A 93 -14.74 1.73 1.04
CA ILE A 93 -13.71 0.81 1.49
C ILE A 93 -13.70 -0.40 0.56
N MET A 94 -12.54 -0.75 0.04
CA MET A 94 -12.31 -1.96 -0.73
C MET A 94 -11.81 -3.06 0.19
N THR A 95 -12.29 -4.28 -0.02
CA THR A 95 -11.84 -5.52 0.65
C THR A 95 -12.08 -6.71 -0.26
N ASN A 96 -11.72 -7.93 0.16
CA ASN A 96 -12.09 -9.13 -0.59
C ASN A 96 -13.55 -9.53 -0.36
N ASN A 97 -14.16 -10.12 -1.38
CA ASN A 97 -15.52 -10.65 -1.29
C ASN A 97 -15.59 -11.82 -0.28
N HIS A 98 -14.58 -12.70 -0.23
CA HIS A 98 -14.59 -13.81 0.72
C HIS A 98 -14.52 -13.35 2.20
N VAL A 99 -14.00 -12.14 2.48
CA VAL A 99 -13.97 -11.56 3.84
C VAL A 99 -15.38 -11.23 4.32
N ILE A 100 -16.28 -10.78 3.43
CA ILE A 100 -17.66 -10.41 3.78
C ILE A 100 -18.68 -11.49 3.45
N SER A 101 -18.28 -12.52 2.70
CA SER A 101 -19.15 -13.59 2.24
C SER A 101 -19.69 -14.40 3.42
N GLY A 102 -21.00 -14.68 3.38
CA GLY A 102 -21.67 -15.45 4.43
C GLY A 102 -22.12 -14.64 5.66
N GLY A 103 -21.79 -13.35 5.74
CA GLY A 103 -22.29 -12.42 6.75
C GLY A 103 -23.54 -11.68 6.31
N ASP A 104 -24.21 -11.07 7.26
CA ASP A 104 -25.37 -10.16 7.07
C ASP A 104 -24.99 -8.70 7.37
N SER A 105 -23.90 -8.48 8.09
CA SER A 105 -23.41 -7.15 8.46
C SER A 105 -21.90 -7.13 8.61
N ALA A 106 -21.30 -5.96 8.49
CA ALA A 106 -19.88 -5.75 8.69
C ALA A 106 -19.62 -4.45 9.47
N LYS A 107 -18.53 -4.46 10.24
CA LYS A 107 -17.97 -3.29 10.91
C LYS A 107 -16.51 -3.12 10.48
N VAL A 108 -16.03 -1.90 10.58
CA VAL A 108 -14.61 -1.61 10.41
C VAL A 108 -14.02 -1.03 11.69
N VAL A 109 -12.76 -1.38 11.95
CA VAL A 109 -11.95 -0.80 13.02
C VAL A 109 -10.82 -0.03 12.37
N PHE A 110 -10.70 1.25 12.69
CA PHE A 110 -9.67 2.16 12.19
C PHE A 110 -8.36 2.03 12.97
N SER A 111 -7.29 2.62 12.45
CA SER A 111 -5.95 2.62 13.05
C SER A 111 -5.89 3.18 14.49
N ASP A 112 -6.83 4.04 14.87
CA ASP A 112 -6.94 4.60 16.23
C ASP A 112 -7.80 3.75 17.17
N GLY A 113 -8.25 2.58 16.74
CA GLY A 113 -9.11 1.69 17.51
C GLY A 113 -10.59 2.06 17.52
N THR A 114 -10.99 3.17 16.88
CA THR A 114 -12.41 3.50 16.73
C THR A 114 -13.07 2.55 15.75
N SER A 115 -14.35 2.24 15.94
CA SER A 115 -15.11 1.35 15.06
C SER A 115 -16.32 2.06 14.46
N ALA A 116 -16.74 1.61 13.28
CA ALA A 116 -17.94 2.09 12.62
C ALA A 116 -18.70 0.94 11.96
N ASP A 117 -20.01 1.00 12.00
CA ASP A 117 -20.87 0.14 11.20
C ASP A 117 -20.73 0.51 9.73
N THR A 118 -20.73 -0.49 8.87
CA THR A 118 -20.65 -0.30 7.43
C THR A 118 -21.92 -0.77 6.73
N LYS A 119 -22.15 -0.25 5.53
CA LYS A 119 -23.10 -0.82 4.59
C LYS A 119 -22.33 -1.57 3.52
N ILE A 120 -22.65 -2.84 3.31
CA ILE A 120 -22.16 -3.62 2.19
C ILE A 120 -22.81 -3.07 0.93
N LEU A 121 -22.01 -2.49 0.02
CA LEU A 121 -22.50 -1.94 -1.23
C LEU A 121 -22.67 -3.05 -2.28
N GLY A 122 -21.74 -3.98 -2.31
CA GLY A 122 -21.75 -5.13 -3.19
C GLY A 122 -20.42 -5.89 -3.13
N GLY A 123 -20.38 -7.05 -3.76
CA GLY A 123 -19.20 -7.87 -3.93
C GLY A 123 -19.30 -8.72 -5.18
N GLU A 124 -18.17 -9.01 -5.79
CA GLU A 124 -18.04 -9.83 -6.98
C GLU A 124 -17.18 -11.06 -6.65
N THR A 125 -17.76 -12.24 -6.86
CA THR A 125 -17.18 -13.52 -6.40
C THR A 125 -15.99 -13.95 -7.26
N TYR A 126 -16.02 -13.69 -8.57
CA TYR A 126 -14.95 -14.08 -9.49
C TYR A 126 -13.73 -13.17 -9.37
N ALA A 127 -13.93 -11.87 -9.18
CA ALA A 127 -12.84 -10.94 -8.90
C ALA A 127 -12.37 -10.99 -7.43
N ASP A 128 -13.16 -11.61 -6.55
CA ASP A 128 -12.93 -11.63 -5.10
C ASP A 128 -12.79 -10.22 -4.50
N ILE A 129 -13.55 -9.25 -5.01
CA ILE A 129 -13.56 -7.86 -4.54
C ILE A 129 -14.93 -7.50 -3.99
N ALA A 130 -14.94 -6.72 -2.91
CA ALA A 130 -16.15 -6.15 -2.34
C ALA A 130 -15.93 -4.69 -1.92
N VAL A 131 -17.02 -3.94 -1.89
CA VAL A 131 -17.06 -2.53 -1.49
C VAL A 131 -18.01 -2.36 -0.32
N LEU A 132 -17.48 -1.72 0.72
CA LEU A 132 -18.24 -1.25 1.87
C LEU A 132 -18.30 0.27 1.87
N THR A 133 -19.33 0.83 2.54
CA THR A 133 -19.41 2.28 2.75
C THR A 133 -19.50 2.60 4.24
N VAL A 134 -18.92 3.73 4.61
CA VAL A 134 -18.91 4.28 5.97
C VAL A 134 -19.07 5.80 5.91
N SER A 135 -19.36 6.43 7.04
CA SER A 135 -19.36 7.89 7.14
C SER A 135 -17.97 8.46 6.82
N ALA A 136 -17.90 9.43 5.91
CA ALA A 136 -16.66 10.11 5.58
C ALA A 136 -16.03 10.85 6.77
N ALA A 137 -16.83 11.21 7.78
CA ALA A 137 -16.37 11.87 9.01
C ALA A 137 -15.49 10.96 9.87
N SER A 138 -15.64 9.63 9.78
CA SER A 138 -14.83 8.66 10.51
C SER A 138 -13.46 8.38 9.87
N VAL A 139 -13.22 8.87 8.65
CA VAL A 139 -12.05 8.52 7.86
C VAL A 139 -11.00 9.63 7.92
N LYS A 140 -9.80 9.30 8.37
CA LYS A 140 -8.65 10.21 8.46
C LYS A 140 -7.90 10.34 7.13
N GLN A 141 -7.74 9.23 6.40
CA GLN A 141 -6.92 9.16 5.20
C GLN A 141 -7.62 8.34 4.10
N VAL A 142 -7.29 8.66 2.86
CA VAL A 142 -7.72 7.92 1.67
C VAL A 142 -6.47 7.40 0.97
N ALA A 143 -6.45 6.14 0.61
CA ALA A 143 -5.37 5.50 -0.13
C ALA A 143 -5.23 6.11 -1.52
N THR A 144 -4.00 6.29 -1.96
CA THR A 144 -3.70 6.60 -3.36
C THR A 144 -3.62 5.29 -4.13
N LEU A 145 -4.43 5.15 -5.17
CA LEU A 145 -4.35 4.01 -6.08
C LEU A 145 -3.19 4.25 -7.05
N GLY A 146 -2.33 3.24 -7.19
CA GLY A 146 -1.20 3.23 -8.09
C GLY A 146 -1.54 2.53 -9.42
N SER A 147 -0.51 1.99 -10.06
CA SER A 147 -0.66 1.23 -11.30
C SER A 147 0.37 0.11 -11.34
N THR A 148 -0.03 -1.00 -11.96
CA THR A 148 0.86 -2.14 -12.20
C THR A 148 1.67 -2.02 -13.49
N LYS A 149 1.42 -1.01 -14.33
CA LYS A 149 2.01 -0.91 -15.68
C LYS A 149 3.54 -0.88 -15.65
N ASP A 150 4.11 -0.05 -14.77
CA ASP A 150 5.54 0.25 -14.76
C ASP A 150 6.32 -0.52 -13.69
N ILE A 151 5.62 -1.30 -12.83
CA ILE A 151 6.29 -2.11 -11.81
C ILE A 151 7.01 -3.30 -12.43
N LYS A 152 8.17 -3.65 -11.87
CA LYS A 152 9.06 -4.70 -12.36
C LYS A 152 9.30 -5.75 -11.28
N LEU A 153 9.65 -6.96 -11.72
CA LEU A 153 10.12 -8.00 -10.81
C LEU A 153 11.33 -7.49 -10.02
N GLY A 154 11.30 -7.71 -8.71
CA GLY A 154 12.32 -7.22 -7.78
C GLY A 154 12.02 -5.85 -7.17
N ASP A 155 11.02 -5.11 -7.65
CA ASP A 155 10.59 -3.86 -7.02
C ASP A 155 10.07 -4.15 -5.60
N THR A 156 10.44 -3.28 -4.67
CA THR A 156 9.97 -3.40 -3.29
C THR A 156 8.46 -3.24 -3.22
N THR A 157 7.83 -4.17 -2.53
CA THR A 157 6.41 -4.12 -2.15
C THR A 157 6.24 -4.23 -0.65
N PHE A 158 5.14 -3.73 -0.11
CA PHE A 158 4.77 -3.96 1.27
C PHE A 158 3.26 -4.10 1.41
N ALA A 159 2.85 -4.86 2.41
CA ALA A 159 1.45 -5.05 2.77
C ALA A 159 1.18 -4.42 4.13
N VAL A 160 -0.01 -3.85 4.30
CA VAL A 160 -0.53 -3.40 5.60
C VAL A 160 -1.82 -4.16 5.86
N GLY A 161 -1.98 -4.67 7.09
CA GLY A 161 -3.15 -5.45 7.41
C GLY A 161 -3.34 -5.74 8.89
N ALA A 162 -4.31 -6.60 9.20
CA ALA A 162 -4.68 -7.02 10.55
C ALA A 162 -4.57 -8.55 10.69
N PRO A 163 -3.35 -9.13 10.63
CA PRO A 163 -3.19 -10.56 10.79
C PRO A 163 -3.72 -11.00 12.16
N LEU A 164 -4.51 -12.08 12.18
CA LEU A 164 -5.14 -12.63 13.37
C LEU A 164 -6.09 -11.66 14.10
N GLY A 165 -6.57 -10.62 13.42
CA GLY A 165 -7.57 -9.69 13.93
C GLY A 165 -7.01 -8.42 14.58
N ASP A 166 -7.82 -7.77 15.43
CA ASP A 166 -7.56 -6.42 15.94
C ASP A 166 -6.26 -6.28 16.73
N THR A 167 -5.84 -7.34 17.43
CA THR A 167 -4.60 -7.32 18.25
C THR A 167 -3.36 -6.95 17.44
N TYR A 168 -3.33 -7.32 16.16
CA TYR A 168 -2.21 -7.07 15.27
C TYR A 168 -2.59 -6.14 14.11
N SER A 169 -3.65 -5.35 14.28
CA SER A 169 -4.04 -4.33 13.29
C SER A 169 -2.89 -3.37 13.02
N GLY A 170 -2.73 -2.99 11.75
CA GLY A 170 -1.63 -2.14 11.31
C GLY A 170 -0.28 -2.87 11.15
N THR A 171 -0.25 -4.21 11.15
CA THR A 171 0.97 -4.96 10.86
C THR A 171 1.44 -4.67 9.43
N VAL A 172 2.72 -4.33 9.32
CA VAL A 172 3.39 -4.09 8.03
C VAL A 172 4.36 -5.22 7.72
N THR A 173 4.26 -5.78 6.53
CA THR A 173 5.23 -6.75 6.02
C THR A 173 5.83 -6.24 4.72
N LYS A 174 7.12 -6.48 4.50
CA LYS A 174 7.88 -6.00 3.33
C LYS A 174 8.44 -7.18 2.56
N GLY A 175 8.43 -7.04 1.24
CA GLY A 175 9.04 -7.97 0.31
C GLY A 175 9.29 -7.29 -1.04
N ILE A 176 9.30 -8.10 -2.09
CA ILE A 176 9.45 -7.66 -3.48
C ILE A 176 8.29 -8.17 -4.34
N LEU A 177 8.12 -7.59 -5.51
CA LEU A 177 7.31 -8.18 -6.55
C LEU A 177 8.03 -9.41 -7.12
N SER A 178 7.58 -10.60 -6.73
CA SER A 178 8.17 -11.89 -7.13
C SER A 178 7.60 -12.42 -8.44
N GLY A 179 6.42 -11.94 -8.83
CA GLY A 179 5.74 -12.32 -10.07
C GLY A 179 4.71 -11.30 -10.51
N LYS A 180 4.53 -11.19 -11.82
CA LYS A 180 3.52 -10.34 -12.46
C LYS A 180 2.79 -11.17 -13.49
N ASP A 181 1.49 -10.89 -13.66
CA ASP A 181 0.63 -11.60 -14.62
C ASP A 181 0.60 -13.12 -14.42
N ARG A 182 0.72 -13.60 -13.16
CA ARG A 182 0.61 -15.01 -12.83
C ARG A 182 -0.85 -15.44 -12.97
N LEU A 183 -1.07 -16.60 -13.60
CA LEU A 183 -2.40 -17.23 -13.65
C LEU A 183 -2.48 -18.25 -12.52
N VAL A 184 -3.36 -18.00 -11.55
CA VAL A 184 -3.64 -18.89 -10.43
C VAL A 184 -5.01 -19.53 -10.64
N ALA A 185 -5.07 -20.84 -10.50
CA ALA A 185 -6.31 -21.58 -10.52
C ALA A 185 -7.13 -21.28 -9.26
N VAL A 186 -8.40 -20.96 -9.43
CA VAL A 186 -9.34 -20.66 -8.33
C VAL A 186 -10.49 -21.64 -8.38
N SER A 187 -10.89 -22.16 -7.22
CA SER A 187 -12.01 -23.10 -7.08
C SER A 187 -13.04 -22.58 -6.07
N PHE A 188 -14.33 -22.76 -6.38
CA PHE A 188 -15.41 -22.51 -5.42
C PHE A 188 -15.73 -23.73 -4.55
N SER A 189 -15.43 -24.92 -5.05
CA SER A 189 -15.77 -26.19 -4.39
C SER A 189 -14.60 -26.87 -3.71
N GLY A 190 -13.37 -26.34 -3.88
CA GLY A 190 -12.15 -26.91 -3.30
C GLY A 190 -11.64 -28.20 -3.96
N THR A 191 -12.25 -28.67 -5.05
CA THR A 191 -11.90 -29.94 -5.71
C THR A 191 -11.43 -29.80 -7.16
N THR A 192 -11.87 -28.77 -7.87
CA THR A 192 -11.51 -28.51 -9.27
C THR A 192 -11.32 -27.02 -9.48
N SER A 193 -10.44 -26.65 -10.44
CA SER A 193 -10.27 -25.27 -10.85
C SER A 193 -11.46 -24.82 -11.67
N ASP A 194 -12.21 -23.84 -11.18
CA ASP A 194 -13.37 -23.30 -11.88
C ASP A 194 -12.98 -22.21 -12.88
N TYR A 195 -11.92 -21.44 -12.57
CA TYR A 195 -11.38 -20.39 -13.43
C TYR A 195 -9.92 -20.05 -13.07
N TYR A 196 -9.30 -19.21 -13.90
CA TYR A 196 -7.97 -18.68 -13.64
C TYR A 196 -8.05 -17.17 -13.39
N MET A 197 -7.36 -16.71 -12.35
CA MET A 197 -7.23 -15.31 -12.01
C MET A 197 -5.81 -14.84 -12.29
N LYS A 198 -5.67 -13.69 -12.92
CA LYS A 198 -4.37 -13.02 -13.09
C LYS A 198 -4.02 -12.29 -11.82
N VAL A 199 -2.81 -12.49 -11.30
CA VAL A 199 -2.39 -11.95 -10.00
C VAL A 199 -0.97 -11.40 -10.03
N LEU A 200 -0.68 -10.54 -9.06
CA LEU A 200 0.67 -10.19 -8.62
C LEU A 200 1.13 -11.21 -7.59
N GLN A 201 2.41 -11.54 -7.58
CA GLN A 201 3.04 -12.36 -6.56
C GLN A 201 4.05 -11.52 -5.78
N THR A 202 4.06 -11.66 -4.45
CA THR A 202 5.03 -11.04 -3.53
C THR A 202 5.54 -12.06 -2.53
N ASP A 203 6.74 -11.86 -2.03
CA ASP A 203 7.29 -12.60 -0.90
C ASP A 203 7.10 -11.87 0.45
N ALA A 204 6.46 -10.70 0.44
CA ALA A 204 5.96 -10.09 1.67
C ALA A 204 5.06 -11.09 2.40
N ALA A 205 5.28 -11.27 3.70
CA ALA A 205 4.54 -12.25 4.49
C ALA A 205 3.06 -11.88 4.55
N LEU A 206 2.21 -12.69 3.92
CA LEU A 206 0.76 -12.59 4.01
C LEU A 206 0.23 -13.70 4.94
N ASN A 207 -0.48 -13.30 5.97
CA ASN A 207 -1.07 -14.18 6.99
C ASN A 207 -2.59 -14.01 7.02
N PRO A 208 -3.34 -14.98 7.60
CA PRO A 208 -4.78 -14.85 7.82
C PRO A 208 -5.11 -13.53 8.50
N GLY A 209 -6.01 -12.74 7.89
CA GLY A 209 -6.35 -11.38 8.28
C GLY A 209 -5.78 -10.29 7.36
N ASN A 210 -4.74 -10.55 6.56
CA ASN A 210 -4.25 -9.59 5.56
C ASN A 210 -5.11 -9.56 4.27
N SER A 211 -5.99 -10.54 4.06
CA SER A 211 -6.92 -10.57 2.93
C SER A 211 -7.77 -9.30 2.87
N GLY A 212 -7.88 -8.71 1.68
CA GLY A 212 -8.58 -7.46 1.41
C GLY A 212 -7.74 -6.20 1.69
N GLY A 213 -6.57 -6.36 2.31
CA GLY A 213 -5.64 -5.25 2.57
C GLY A 213 -4.82 -4.84 1.34
N PRO A 214 -4.21 -3.65 1.39
CA PRO A 214 -3.43 -3.12 0.28
C PRO A 214 -2.08 -3.82 0.15
N LEU A 215 -1.67 -4.12 -1.08
CA LEU A 215 -0.29 -4.31 -1.49
C LEU A 215 0.18 -2.99 -2.10
N CYS A 216 1.26 -2.42 -1.58
CA CYS A 216 1.75 -1.10 -1.96
C CYS A 216 3.14 -1.15 -2.57
N ASN A 217 3.43 -0.15 -3.41
CA ASN A 217 4.77 0.18 -3.89
C ASN A 217 5.53 1.09 -2.91
N VAL A 218 6.79 1.41 -3.21
CA VAL A 218 7.66 2.28 -2.38
C VAL A 218 7.15 3.72 -2.22
N ASN A 219 6.19 4.15 -3.03
CA ASN A 219 5.57 5.47 -2.93
C ASN A 219 4.38 5.47 -1.95
N GLY A 220 3.95 4.30 -1.45
CA GLY A 220 2.74 4.14 -0.64
C GLY A 220 1.46 4.09 -1.47
N GLU A 221 1.56 3.83 -2.77
CA GLU A 221 0.44 3.70 -3.68
C GLU A 221 0.00 2.23 -3.73
N VAL A 222 -1.30 1.99 -3.69
CA VAL A 222 -1.87 0.64 -3.75
C VAL A 222 -1.79 0.10 -5.17
N ILE A 223 -1.06 -1.00 -5.34
CA ILE A 223 -0.89 -1.70 -6.62
C ILE A 223 -1.69 -3.00 -6.70
N GLY A 224 -2.24 -3.46 -5.58
CA GLY A 224 -3.08 -4.65 -5.56
C GLY A 224 -3.81 -4.84 -4.24
N VAL A 225 -4.74 -5.80 -4.23
CA VAL A 225 -5.52 -6.23 -3.07
C VAL A 225 -5.07 -7.63 -2.67
N ASN A 226 -4.49 -7.78 -1.47
CA ASN A 226 -3.98 -9.05 -0.98
C ASN A 226 -5.11 -10.08 -0.85
N SER A 227 -4.88 -11.33 -1.28
CA SER A 227 -5.85 -12.41 -1.15
C SER A 227 -5.17 -13.71 -0.73
N LEU A 228 -5.44 -14.12 0.50
CA LEU A 228 -4.91 -15.37 1.05
C LEU A 228 -5.61 -16.60 0.47
N LYS A 229 -6.87 -16.45 0.02
CA LYS A 229 -7.61 -17.49 -0.69
C LYS A 229 -6.82 -18.02 -1.89
N LEU A 230 -6.23 -17.10 -2.67
CA LEU A 230 -5.42 -17.46 -3.85
C LEU A 230 -4.15 -18.22 -3.48
N THR A 231 -3.52 -17.87 -2.35
CA THR A 231 -2.34 -18.57 -1.83
C THR A 231 -2.69 -20.00 -1.38
N GLN A 232 -3.80 -20.17 -0.67
CA GLN A 232 -4.25 -21.48 -0.19
C GLN A 232 -4.60 -22.42 -1.34
N GLU A 233 -5.28 -21.96 -2.36
CA GLU A 233 -5.65 -22.77 -3.51
C GLU A 233 -4.43 -23.23 -4.32
N SER A 234 -3.41 -22.38 -4.43
CA SER A 234 -2.16 -22.75 -5.10
C SER A 234 -1.35 -23.83 -4.36
N THR A 235 -1.60 -24.01 -3.06
CA THR A 235 -0.85 -24.94 -2.20
C THR A 235 -1.61 -26.21 -1.82
N THR A 236 -2.89 -26.34 -2.15
CA THR A 236 -3.74 -27.50 -1.75
C THR A 236 -3.23 -28.84 -2.28
N THR A 237 -2.45 -28.87 -3.33
CA THR A 237 -1.82 -30.08 -3.87
C THR A 237 -0.46 -30.40 -3.27
N SER A 238 0.11 -29.50 -2.47
CA SER A 238 1.42 -29.65 -1.88
C SER A 238 1.35 -30.21 -0.45
N LYS A 239 2.16 -31.23 -0.15
CA LYS A 239 2.36 -31.75 1.22
C LYS A 239 3.25 -30.83 2.06
N TYR A 240 3.78 -29.77 1.50
CA TYR A 240 4.73 -28.85 2.13
C TYR A 240 4.06 -27.49 2.33
N SER A 241 4.32 -26.86 3.47
CA SER A 241 4.03 -25.44 3.66
C SER A 241 4.94 -24.64 2.72
N VAL A 242 4.34 -23.78 1.90
CA VAL A 242 5.10 -22.89 1.00
C VAL A 242 5.12 -21.51 1.65
N GLU A 243 6.31 -21.04 1.98
CA GLU A 243 6.55 -19.70 2.51
C GLU A 243 7.05 -18.78 1.39
N GLY A 244 6.85 -17.46 1.55
CA GLY A 244 7.32 -16.47 0.58
C GLY A 244 6.51 -16.44 -0.74
N MET A 245 5.28 -16.97 -0.72
CA MET A 245 4.34 -16.89 -1.84
C MET A 245 3.04 -16.25 -1.39
N GLY A 246 2.94 -14.95 -1.56
CA GLY A 246 1.71 -14.18 -1.39
C GLY A 246 1.17 -13.74 -2.74
N PHE A 247 -0.15 -13.61 -2.86
CA PHE A 247 -0.80 -13.14 -4.09
C PHE A 247 -1.70 -11.93 -3.80
N ALA A 248 -1.77 -11.04 -4.79
CA ALA A 248 -2.66 -9.90 -4.77
C ALA A 248 -3.35 -9.73 -6.12
N ILE A 249 -4.60 -9.32 -6.07
CA ILE A 249 -5.39 -8.94 -7.25
C ILE A 249 -4.84 -7.59 -7.72
N PRO A 250 -4.44 -7.42 -9.00
CA PRO A 250 -3.98 -6.14 -9.51
C PRO A 250 -5.04 -5.05 -9.28
N ILE A 251 -4.60 -3.84 -8.94
CA ILE A 251 -5.55 -2.75 -8.62
C ILE A 251 -6.40 -2.32 -9.80
N GLU A 252 -5.93 -2.52 -11.02
CA GLU A 252 -6.68 -2.26 -12.25
C GLU A 252 -7.80 -3.28 -12.51
N ASP A 253 -7.72 -4.46 -11.90
CA ASP A 253 -8.70 -5.55 -12.04
C ASP A 253 -9.68 -5.58 -10.85
N ALA A 254 -9.49 -4.69 -9.84
CA ALA A 254 -10.24 -4.62 -8.59
C ALA A 254 -11.45 -3.65 -8.61
#